data_f9ca1107ab3004fbf9fb1fd7b253f1b1
#
_entry.id   f9ca1107ab3004fbf9fb1fd7b253f1b1
#
_cell.length_a   1.000
_cell.length_b   1.000
_cell.length_c   1.000
_cell.angle_alpha   90.00
_cell.angle_beta   90.00
_cell.angle_gamma   90.00
#
_symmetry.space_group_name_H-M   'P 1'
#
loop_
_entity.id
_entity.type
_entity.pdbx_description
1 polymer ?
#
loop_
_entity_poly.entity_id
_entity_poly.type
_entity_poly.pdbx_seq_one_letter_code
_entity_poly.pdbx_strand_id
1 'polypeptide(L)'
;MNQSMVRSVGEAVDDAVKQLDFDRLSREYWDQNEFLFIPQFLTRSVVEEHLVPQAQGVKSELNRNFIPGHKKGGSVSYYTVIEKAPRFLDLYRSSAFIDFLSRLVQAKLSLCPENDPHSCALYYYTEPGDHIGFHYDTSYYKGARYTILMGLVDKSTQCKLVCELFKDDPVKSPKHLELITQPGDLVIFNGDKLWHSVTPLGEGEERIALTMEYVTNPDMGTFKRLYSNLKDSIAYFGLRTVFKQAFTPSNRRS
;
A
#
# COMPACT_ATOMS: atom_id res chain seq x y z
N MET A 1 22.31 -25.27 19.77
CA MET A 1 21.87 -23.95 19.29
C MET A 1 21.29 -24.15 17.90
N ASN A 2 19.97 -24.31 17.80
CA ASN A 2 19.28 -24.35 16.50
C ASN A 2 19.29 -22.91 15.96
N GLN A 3 20.13 -22.66 14.94
CA GLN A 3 19.88 -21.55 14.04
C GLN A 3 18.56 -21.90 13.32
N SER A 4 17.45 -21.31 13.77
CA SER A 4 16.27 -21.26 12.92
C SER A 4 16.70 -20.55 11.65
N MET A 5 16.70 -21.26 10.52
CA MET A 5 16.87 -20.62 9.22
C MET A 5 15.85 -19.50 9.12
N VAL A 6 16.36 -18.28 9.08
CA VAL A 6 15.51 -17.08 8.92
C VAL A 6 14.85 -17.22 7.56
N ARG A 7 13.54 -17.47 7.53
CA ARG A 7 12.76 -17.63 6.29
C ARG A 7 12.83 -16.34 5.48
N SER A 8 12.97 -16.47 4.17
CA SER A 8 12.84 -15.31 3.29
C SER A 8 11.42 -14.71 3.35
N VAL A 9 11.27 -13.43 3.00
CA VAL A 9 9.93 -12.79 2.95
C VAL A 9 9.02 -13.55 1.98
N GLY A 10 9.52 -13.99 0.82
CA GLY A 10 8.74 -14.76 -0.15
C GLY A 10 8.19 -16.06 0.43
N GLU A 11 9.04 -16.85 1.10
CA GLU A 11 8.61 -18.10 1.77
C GLU A 11 7.57 -17.84 2.87
N ALA A 12 7.75 -16.75 3.64
CA ALA A 12 6.79 -16.38 4.67
C ALA A 12 5.44 -15.98 4.08
N VAL A 13 5.42 -15.28 2.95
CA VAL A 13 4.20 -14.92 2.21
C VAL A 13 3.49 -16.15 1.67
N ASP A 14 4.22 -17.07 1.05
CA ASP A 14 3.66 -18.30 0.50
C ASP A 14 3.03 -19.17 1.61
N ASP A 15 3.68 -19.25 2.76
CA ASP A 15 3.15 -19.99 3.91
C ASP A 15 1.95 -19.29 4.54
N ALA A 16 1.97 -17.95 4.64
CA ALA A 16 0.85 -17.18 5.13
C ALA A 16 -0.40 -17.40 4.27
N VAL A 17 -0.25 -17.29 2.94
CA VAL A 17 -1.37 -17.51 2.00
C VAL A 17 -1.97 -18.91 2.13
N LYS A 18 -1.14 -19.95 2.29
CA LYS A 18 -1.62 -21.34 2.45
C LYS A 18 -2.44 -21.56 3.73
N GLN A 19 -2.19 -20.77 4.77
CA GLN A 19 -2.87 -20.89 6.06
C GLN A 19 -4.20 -20.12 6.13
N LEU A 20 -4.50 -19.28 5.14
CA LEU A 20 -5.72 -18.49 5.13
C LEU A 20 -6.97 -19.35 4.88
N ASP A 21 -8.01 -19.15 5.68
CA ASP A 21 -9.35 -19.62 5.39
C ASP A 21 -9.99 -18.74 4.30
N PHE A 22 -9.73 -19.12 3.04
CA PHE A 22 -10.13 -18.35 1.88
C PHE A 22 -11.66 -18.11 1.83
N ASP A 23 -12.45 -19.14 2.12
CA ASP A 23 -13.92 -19.04 2.00
C ASP A 23 -14.50 -18.07 3.02
N ARG A 24 -13.97 -18.06 4.23
CA ARG A 24 -14.35 -17.09 5.26
C ARG A 24 -13.93 -15.67 4.83
N LEU A 25 -12.66 -15.48 4.44
CA LEU A 25 -12.14 -14.17 4.06
C LEU A 25 -12.84 -13.59 2.82
N SER A 26 -13.19 -14.45 1.85
CA SER A 26 -13.93 -14.03 0.65
C SER A 26 -15.32 -13.53 1.01
N ARG A 27 -16.06 -14.24 1.88
CA ARG A 27 -17.35 -13.74 2.36
C ARG A 27 -17.21 -12.40 3.08
N GLU A 28 -16.27 -12.31 4.01
CA GLU A 28 -16.02 -11.09 4.78
C GLU A 28 -15.69 -9.89 3.89
N TYR A 29 -14.85 -10.10 2.87
CA TYR A 29 -14.46 -9.07 1.90
C TYR A 29 -15.67 -8.49 1.15
N TRP A 30 -16.51 -9.36 0.61
CA TRP A 30 -17.69 -8.95 -0.16
C TRP A 30 -18.80 -8.38 0.73
N ASP A 31 -19.00 -8.92 1.93
CA ASP A 31 -19.98 -8.42 2.90
C ASP A 31 -19.61 -7.03 3.43
N GLN A 32 -18.33 -6.65 3.37
CA GLN A 32 -17.81 -5.36 3.79
C GLN A 32 -17.50 -4.39 2.64
N ASN A 33 -18.18 -4.51 1.50
CA ASN A 33 -18.04 -3.62 0.33
C ASN A 33 -16.63 -3.61 -0.26
N GLU A 34 -16.08 -4.79 -0.48
CA GLU A 34 -14.71 -4.98 -0.99
C GLU A 34 -13.63 -4.41 -0.04
N PHE A 35 -13.81 -4.65 1.26
CA PHE A 35 -12.86 -4.34 2.31
C PHE A 35 -12.56 -5.58 3.15
N LEU A 36 -11.27 -5.80 3.47
CA LEU A 36 -10.85 -6.89 4.34
C LEU A 36 -9.67 -6.45 5.22
N PHE A 37 -9.72 -6.82 6.50
CA PHE A 37 -8.61 -6.70 7.43
C PHE A 37 -8.15 -8.09 7.86
N ILE A 38 -6.86 -8.39 7.66
CA ILE A 38 -6.24 -9.66 8.07
C ILE A 38 -5.17 -9.32 9.11
N PRO A 39 -5.45 -9.57 10.41
CA PRO A 39 -4.44 -9.36 11.44
C PRO A 39 -3.32 -10.38 11.30
N GLN A 40 -2.08 -9.94 11.48
CA GLN A 40 -0.87 -10.78 11.47
C GLN A 40 -0.76 -11.69 10.23
N PHE A 41 -1.07 -11.14 9.05
CA PHE A 41 -0.84 -11.86 7.79
C PHE A 41 0.62 -12.33 7.68
N LEU A 42 1.57 -11.46 8.00
CA LEU A 42 2.93 -11.86 8.30
C LEU A 42 3.18 -11.78 9.81
N THR A 43 3.97 -12.71 10.33
CA THR A 43 4.35 -12.64 11.74
C THR A 43 5.18 -11.39 12.00
N ARG A 44 5.02 -10.84 13.20
CA ARG A 44 5.76 -9.66 13.64
C ARG A 44 7.26 -9.82 13.48
N SER A 45 7.81 -11.02 13.78
CA SER A 45 9.24 -11.31 13.64
C SER A 45 9.72 -11.18 12.19
N VAL A 46 8.98 -11.70 11.22
CA VAL A 46 9.32 -11.56 9.78
C VAL A 46 9.37 -10.10 9.37
N VAL A 47 8.38 -9.31 9.80
CA VAL A 47 8.32 -7.88 9.49
C VAL A 47 9.49 -7.12 10.13
N GLU A 48 9.73 -7.33 11.42
CA GLU A 48 10.78 -6.63 12.19
C GLU A 48 12.20 -7.03 11.74
N GLU A 49 12.41 -8.29 11.34
CA GLU A 49 13.73 -8.78 10.91
C GLU A 49 14.05 -8.44 9.45
N HIS A 50 13.04 -8.38 8.57
CA HIS A 50 13.29 -8.27 7.12
C HIS A 50 12.79 -6.97 6.49
N LEU A 51 11.61 -6.48 6.88
CA LEU A 51 10.98 -5.34 6.21
C LEU A 51 11.27 -4.01 6.91
N VAL A 52 11.23 -3.97 8.23
CA VAL A 52 11.53 -2.76 9.00
C VAL A 52 12.95 -2.24 8.75
N PRO A 53 14.01 -3.06 8.72
CA PRO A 53 15.36 -2.59 8.37
C PRO A 53 15.45 -1.96 6.97
N GLN A 54 14.69 -2.51 5.99
CA GLN A 54 14.62 -1.93 4.65
C GLN A 54 13.92 -0.56 4.66
N ALA A 55 12.79 -0.47 5.38
CA ALA A 55 12.09 0.82 5.54
C ALA A 55 12.97 1.86 6.22
N GLN A 56 13.66 1.50 7.31
CA GLN A 56 14.57 2.41 8.00
C GLN A 56 15.77 2.80 7.12
N GLY A 57 16.30 1.86 6.32
CA GLY A 57 17.43 2.10 5.41
C GLY A 57 17.15 3.12 4.31
N VAL A 58 15.87 3.28 3.90
CA VAL A 58 15.47 4.26 2.88
C VAL A 58 14.86 5.54 3.46
N LYS A 59 14.87 5.70 4.77
CA LYS A 59 14.29 6.89 5.44
C LYS A 59 14.97 8.20 5.02
N SER A 60 16.24 8.17 4.64
CA SER A 60 16.96 9.33 4.09
C SER A 60 16.50 9.78 2.70
N GLU A 61 15.79 8.90 1.98
CA GLU A 61 15.21 9.18 0.65
C GLU A 61 13.76 9.72 0.75
N LEU A 62 13.29 9.96 1.95
CA LEU A 62 11.94 10.39 2.25
C LEU A 62 11.66 11.74 1.60
N ASN A 63 10.62 11.80 0.80
CA ASN A 63 10.06 13.05 0.31
C ASN A 63 8.92 13.49 1.24
N ARG A 64 9.11 14.65 1.90
CA ARG A 64 8.09 15.25 2.75
C ARG A 64 7.14 16.10 1.92
N ASN A 65 5.84 15.90 2.12
CA ASN A 65 4.79 16.62 1.42
C ASN A 65 3.84 17.29 2.39
N PHE A 66 3.40 18.48 1.99
CA PHE A 66 2.35 19.19 2.66
C PHE A 66 1.35 19.72 1.63
N ILE A 67 0.12 19.24 1.70
CA ILE A 67 -1.01 19.71 0.92
C ILE A 67 -2.04 20.25 1.94
N PRO A 68 -2.24 21.57 2.05
CA PRO A 68 -3.13 22.17 3.05
C PRO A 68 -4.51 21.50 3.05
N GLY A 69 -4.98 21.10 4.24
CA GLY A 69 -6.29 20.46 4.44
C GLY A 69 -6.39 19.03 3.90
N HIS A 70 -5.31 18.45 3.32
CA HIS A 70 -5.37 17.11 2.75
C HIS A 70 -4.26 16.18 3.25
N LYS A 71 -2.99 16.60 3.23
CA LYS A 71 -1.88 15.69 3.57
C LYS A 71 -0.71 16.44 4.21
N LYS A 72 -0.18 15.87 5.28
CA LYS A 72 1.15 16.12 5.81
C LYS A 72 1.81 14.78 6.08
N GLY A 73 3.02 14.54 5.59
CA GLY A 73 3.72 13.27 5.81
C GLY A 73 4.85 13.05 4.83
N GLY A 74 5.51 11.92 4.97
CA GLY A 74 6.60 11.51 4.11
C GLY A 74 6.26 10.28 3.27
N SER A 75 6.89 10.16 2.12
CA SER A 75 6.75 8.97 1.27
C SER A 75 8.03 8.63 0.53
N VAL A 76 8.22 7.33 0.27
CA VAL A 76 9.30 6.79 -0.56
C VAL A 76 8.66 6.04 -1.72
N SER A 77 9.05 6.40 -2.95
CA SER A 77 8.44 5.90 -4.17
C SER A 77 8.87 4.47 -4.51
N TYR A 78 8.10 3.82 -5.38
CA TYR A 78 8.41 2.51 -5.96
C TYR A 78 9.83 2.45 -6.57
N TYR A 79 10.30 3.53 -7.22
CA TYR A 79 11.65 3.57 -7.80
C TYR A 79 12.76 3.40 -6.75
N THR A 80 12.60 4.06 -5.61
CA THR A 80 13.54 3.92 -4.50
C THR A 80 13.41 2.52 -3.86
N VAL A 81 12.18 1.99 -3.77
CA VAL A 81 11.95 0.62 -3.26
C VAL A 81 12.66 -0.40 -4.14
N ILE A 82 12.54 -0.33 -5.47
CA ILE A 82 13.24 -1.23 -6.39
C ILE A 82 14.76 -1.18 -6.18
N GLU A 83 15.31 0.03 -6.04
CA GLU A 83 16.76 0.24 -6.01
C GLU A 83 17.37 -0.09 -4.64
N LYS A 84 16.69 0.26 -3.54
CA LYS A 84 17.30 0.31 -2.20
C LYS A 84 16.58 -0.54 -1.14
N ALA A 85 15.38 -1.04 -1.42
CA ALA A 85 14.60 -1.83 -0.48
C ALA A 85 13.91 -3.03 -1.15
N PRO A 86 14.66 -3.90 -1.87
CA PRO A 86 14.09 -4.91 -2.75
C PRO A 86 13.28 -6.01 -2.04
N ARG A 87 13.44 -6.21 -0.72
CA ARG A 87 12.66 -7.22 0.02
C ARG A 87 11.15 -6.94 0.03
N PHE A 88 10.73 -5.69 -0.17
CA PHE A 88 9.31 -5.40 -0.39
C PHE A 88 8.76 -5.98 -1.69
N LEU A 89 9.65 -6.17 -2.68
CA LEU A 89 9.26 -6.78 -3.96
C LEU A 89 9.01 -8.29 -3.83
N ASP A 90 9.63 -8.96 -2.85
CA ASP A 90 9.37 -10.37 -2.58
C ASP A 90 7.90 -10.60 -2.18
N LEU A 91 7.31 -9.65 -1.46
CA LEU A 91 5.87 -9.64 -1.16
C LEU A 91 5.05 -9.15 -2.36
N TYR A 92 5.38 -7.96 -2.89
CA TYR A 92 4.61 -7.29 -3.96
C TYR A 92 4.49 -8.15 -5.23
N ARG A 93 5.55 -8.89 -5.57
CA ARG A 93 5.62 -9.73 -6.79
C ARG A 93 5.35 -11.21 -6.54
N SER A 94 5.01 -11.62 -5.31
CA SER A 94 4.69 -13.01 -4.99
C SER A 94 3.51 -13.49 -5.82
N SER A 95 3.72 -14.55 -6.61
CA SER A 95 2.65 -15.15 -7.42
C SER A 95 1.54 -15.71 -6.54
N ALA A 96 1.87 -16.35 -5.42
CA ALA A 96 0.88 -16.89 -4.48
C ALA A 96 0.00 -15.78 -3.90
N PHE A 97 0.60 -14.61 -3.59
CA PHE A 97 -0.14 -13.46 -3.09
C PHE A 97 -1.04 -12.84 -4.16
N ILE A 98 -0.53 -12.67 -5.38
CA ILE A 98 -1.32 -12.15 -6.52
C ILE A 98 -2.48 -13.10 -6.87
N ASP A 99 -2.26 -14.42 -6.83
CA ASP A 99 -3.30 -15.41 -7.06
C ASP A 99 -4.37 -15.39 -5.96
N PHE A 100 -3.95 -15.27 -4.69
CA PHE A 100 -4.87 -15.07 -3.57
C PHE A 100 -5.73 -13.83 -3.76
N LEU A 101 -5.12 -12.68 -4.03
CA LEU A 101 -5.83 -11.42 -4.27
C LEU A 101 -6.77 -11.52 -5.48
N SER A 102 -6.32 -12.12 -6.59
CA SER A 102 -7.13 -12.29 -7.81
C SER A 102 -8.38 -13.13 -7.56
N ARG A 103 -8.25 -14.20 -6.78
CA ARG A 103 -9.39 -15.02 -6.35
C ARG A 103 -10.32 -14.25 -5.41
N LEU A 104 -9.77 -13.49 -4.48
CA LEU A 104 -10.53 -12.68 -3.50
C LEU A 104 -11.42 -11.66 -4.20
N VAL A 105 -10.85 -10.91 -5.15
CA VAL A 105 -11.57 -9.86 -5.90
C VAL A 105 -12.35 -10.39 -7.10
N GLN A 106 -12.28 -11.70 -7.37
CA GLN A 106 -12.93 -12.40 -8.49
C GLN A 106 -12.56 -11.81 -9.87
N ALA A 107 -11.33 -11.31 -9.99
CA ALA A 107 -10.79 -10.77 -11.24
C ALA A 107 -9.28 -11.01 -11.31
N LYS A 108 -8.76 -11.21 -12.52
CA LYS A 108 -7.32 -11.34 -12.71
C LYS A 108 -6.64 -10.01 -12.39
N LEU A 109 -5.78 -10.02 -11.39
CA LEU A 109 -4.94 -8.88 -11.03
C LEU A 109 -3.58 -8.93 -11.71
N SER A 110 -3.05 -7.76 -11.99
CA SER A 110 -1.71 -7.54 -12.50
C SER A 110 -1.03 -6.46 -11.67
N LEU A 111 0.31 -6.47 -11.68
CA LEU A 111 1.10 -5.39 -11.14
C LEU A 111 0.79 -4.09 -11.90
N CYS A 112 0.85 -2.97 -11.22
CA CYS A 112 0.84 -1.66 -11.87
C CYS A 112 2.07 -1.51 -12.78
N PRO A 113 2.01 -0.64 -13.83
CA PRO A 113 3.16 -0.36 -14.67
C PRO A 113 4.37 0.12 -13.86
N GLU A 114 5.57 -0.26 -14.30
CA GLU A 114 6.82 0.06 -13.59
C GLU A 114 7.09 1.57 -13.44
N ASN A 115 6.42 2.39 -14.26
CA ASN A 115 6.51 3.84 -14.19
C ASN A 115 5.45 4.50 -13.29
N ASP A 116 4.71 3.72 -12.50
CA ASP A 116 3.83 4.24 -11.46
C ASP A 116 4.58 4.31 -10.12
N PRO A 117 4.86 5.51 -9.58
CA PRO A 117 5.59 5.67 -8.33
C PRO A 117 4.84 5.14 -7.10
N HIS A 118 3.52 4.92 -7.22
CA HIS A 118 2.65 4.42 -6.15
C HIS A 118 2.55 2.89 -6.12
N SER A 119 3.01 2.17 -7.16
CA SER A 119 2.84 0.73 -7.31
C SER A 119 3.20 -0.08 -6.06
N CYS A 120 4.29 0.30 -5.39
CA CYS A 120 4.73 -0.24 -4.11
C CYS A 120 5.52 0.84 -3.38
N ALA A 121 4.89 1.53 -2.46
CA ALA A 121 5.42 2.75 -1.85
C ALA A 121 5.36 2.69 -0.32
N LEU A 122 6.27 3.40 0.34
CA LEU A 122 6.30 3.51 1.79
C LEU A 122 5.77 4.87 2.23
N TYR A 123 4.91 4.88 3.23
CA TYR A 123 4.37 6.09 3.85
C TYR A 123 4.86 6.21 5.28
N TYR A 124 5.39 7.39 5.61
CA TYR A 124 6.00 7.70 6.89
C TYR A 124 5.23 8.82 7.57
N TYR A 125 4.77 8.53 8.77
CA TYR A 125 4.22 9.49 9.71
C TYR A 125 5.23 9.56 10.86
N THR A 126 6.03 10.64 10.90
CA THR A 126 7.20 10.76 11.78
C THR A 126 7.30 12.12 12.46
N GLU A 127 6.44 13.05 12.10
CA GLU A 127 6.33 14.35 12.74
C GLU A 127 4.91 14.58 13.28
N PRO A 128 4.76 15.27 14.42
CA PRO A 128 3.46 15.57 14.96
C PRO A 128 2.52 16.22 13.92
N GLY A 129 1.31 15.71 13.85
CA GLY A 129 0.32 16.16 12.88
C GLY A 129 0.44 15.58 11.49
N ASP A 130 1.35 14.62 11.23
CA ASP A 130 1.36 13.87 9.96
C ASP A 130 0.06 13.10 9.79
N HIS A 131 -0.61 13.29 8.66
CA HIS A 131 -1.94 12.75 8.37
C HIS A 131 -2.21 12.66 6.87
N ILE A 132 -3.27 11.94 6.50
CA ILE A 132 -3.90 12.03 5.18
C ILE A 132 -5.40 12.22 5.40
N GLY A 133 -5.96 13.30 4.84
CA GLY A 133 -7.39 13.57 4.86
C GLY A 133 -8.18 12.54 4.09
N PHE A 134 -9.49 12.53 4.28
CA PHE A 134 -10.37 11.59 3.59
C PHE A 134 -10.28 11.68 2.08
N HIS A 135 -10.16 10.52 1.41
CA HIS A 135 -10.06 10.39 -0.04
C HIS A 135 -10.46 8.99 -0.53
N TYR A 136 -10.62 8.83 -1.82
CA TYR A 136 -10.61 7.57 -2.54
C TYR A 136 -9.25 7.41 -3.23
N ASP A 137 -8.75 6.17 -3.35
CA ASP A 137 -7.60 5.83 -4.20
C ASP A 137 -8.07 5.65 -5.65
N THR A 138 -8.56 6.73 -6.24
CA THR A 138 -9.18 6.69 -7.56
C THR A 138 -8.24 6.16 -8.63
N SER A 139 -8.72 5.18 -9.41
CA SER A 139 -7.95 4.58 -10.48
C SER A 139 -7.78 5.52 -11.68
N TYR A 140 -6.55 5.69 -12.14
CA TYR A 140 -6.24 6.30 -13.45
C TYR A 140 -6.18 5.27 -14.59
N TYR A 141 -6.27 4.00 -14.24
CA TYR A 141 -6.28 2.87 -15.16
C TYR A 141 -7.67 2.63 -15.72
N LYS A 142 -7.76 1.86 -16.81
CA LYS A 142 -9.06 1.45 -17.36
C LYS A 142 -9.78 0.43 -16.48
N GLY A 143 -9.01 -0.33 -15.70
CA GLY A 143 -9.54 -1.31 -14.75
C GLY A 143 -9.68 -0.77 -13.34
N ALA A 144 -10.29 -1.56 -12.47
CA ALA A 144 -10.35 -1.30 -11.03
C ALA A 144 -8.94 -1.36 -10.43
N ARG A 145 -8.71 -0.54 -9.41
CA ARG A 145 -7.48 -0.48 -8.61
C ARG A 145 -7.77 -1.01 -7.21
N TYR A 146 -6.92 -1.89 -6.75
CA TYR A 146 -6.97 -2.46 -5.42
C TYR A 146 -5.74 -2.04 -4.64
N THR A 147 -5.98 -1.45 -3.49
CA THR A 147 -4.94 -1.01 -2.56
C THR A 147 -4.78 -2.04 -1.46
N ILE A 148 -3.53 -2.45 -1.22
CA ILE A 148 -3.15 -3.34 -0.14
C ILE A 148 -2.18 -2.60 0.76
N LEU A 149 -2.57 -2.41 2.02
CA LEU A 149 -1.75 -1.74 3.03
C LEU A 149 -1.23 -2.76 4.03
N MET A 150 0.07 -2.71 4.35
CA MET A 150 0.68 -3.49 5.42
C MET A 150 1.29 -2.58 6.47
N GLY A 151 0.96 -2.82 7.74
CA GLY A 151 1.64 -2.19 8.87
C GLY A 151 3.08 -2.67 8.99
N LEU A 152 4.03 -1.74 9.13
CA LEU A 152 5.45 -2.04 9.35
C LEU A 152 5.92 -1.61 10.73
N VAL A 153 5.60 -0.38 11.11
CA VAL A 153 5.87 0.19 12.42
C VAL A 153 4.62 0.91 12.87
N ASP A 154 4.16 0.63 14.08
CA ASP A 154 3.14 1.42 14.73
C ASP A 154 3.49 1.60 16.22
N LYS A 155 3.96 2.81 16.54
CA LYS A 155 4.24 3.29 17.89
C LYS A 155 3.32 4.48 18.20
N SER A 156 2.11 4.44 17.65
CA SER A 156 1.14 5.50 17.80
C SER A 156 -0.02 5.09 18.70
N THR A 157 -0.62 6.06 19.37
CA THR A 157 -1.83 5.88 20.17
C THR A 157 -3.09 6.42 19.46
N GLN A 158 -2.90 7.33 18.53
CA GLN A 158 -3.99 8.06 17.87
C GLN A 158 -3.89 8.12 16.34
N CYS A 159 -2.77 7.72 15.73
CA CYS A 159 -2.61 7.72 14.28
C CYS A 159 -3.26 6.46 13.68
N LYS A 160 -4.54 6.54 13.36
CA LYS A 160 -5.38 5.43 12.91
C LYS A 160 -5.69 5.54 11.43
N LEU A 161 -5.84 4.39 10.77
CA LEU A 161 -6.55 4.30 9.50
C LEU A 161 -8.05 4.32 9.79
N VAL A 162 -8.73 5.32 9.25
CA VAL A 162 -10.18 5.49 9.38
C VAL A 162 -10.83 5.15 8.06
N CYS A 163 -11.83 4.28 8.08
CA CYS A 163 -12.53 3.79 6.90
C CYS A 163 -14.04 3.97 7.03
N GLU A 164 -14.67 4.49 5.98
CA GLU A 164 -16.13 4.60 5.85
C GLU A 164 -16.60 3.59 4.80
N LEU A 165 -17.02 2.41 5.26
CA LEU A 165 -17.61 1.40 4.38
C LEU A 165 -19.02 1.81 3.97
N PHE A 166 -19.44 1.49 2.76
CA PHE A 166 -20.78 1.79 2.22
C PHE A 166 -21.12 3.28 2.14
N LYS A 167 -20.12 4.18 2.14
CA LYS A 167 -20.39 5.62 2.15
C LYS A 167 -21.32 6.08 1.03
N ASP A 168 -21.14 5.55 -0.18
CA ASP A 168 -21.93 5.89 -1.36
C ASP A 168 -22.93 4.78 -1.75
N ASP A 169 -23.21 3.82 -0.86
CA ASP A 169 -24.18 2.77 -1.07
C ASP A 169 -25.61 3.36 -0.92
N PRO A 170 -26.49 3.20 -1.93
CA PRO A 170 -27.84 3.79 -1.86
C PRO A 170 -28.77 3.09 -0.88
N VAL A 171 -28.40 1.91 -0.36
CA VAL A 171 -29.25 1.05 0.48
C VAL A 171 -28.69 0.87 1.88
N LYS A 172 -27.37 0.65 1.99
CA LYS A 172 -26.71 0.39 3.27
C LYS A 172 -26.25 1.70 3.91
N SER A 173 -26.44 1.83 5.22
CA SER A 173 -25.88 2.94 5.99
C SER A 173 -24.35 2.83 6.05
N PRO A 174 -23.62 3.95 6.03
CA PRO A 174 -22.19 3.97 6.23
C PRO A 174 -21.77 3.29 7.54
N LYS A 175 -20.70 2.50 7.49
CA LYS A 175 -20.09 1.84 8.66
C LYS A 175 -18.70 2.41 8.87
N HIS A 176 -18.51 3.08 10.01
CA HIS A 176 -17.25 3.65 10.43
C HIS A 176 -16.35 2.60 11.08
N LEU A 177 -15.08 2.55 10.67
CA LEU A 177 -14.04 1.70 11.26
C LEU A 177 -12.80 2.54 11.56
N GLU A 178 -12.16 2.28 12.70
CA GLU A 178 -10.85 2.82 13.05
C GLU A 178 -9.87 1.67 13.31
N LEU A 179 -8.75 1.65 12.62
CA LEU A 179 -7.75 0.60 12.69
C LEU A 179 -6.39 1.16 13.09
N ILE A 180 -5.77 0.54 14.10
CA ILE A 180 -4.33 0.65 14.36
C ILE A 180 -3.70 -0.57 13.68
N THR A 181 -2.91 -0.34 12.63
CA THR A 181 -2.32 -1.43 11.84
C THR A 181 -0.97 -1.83 12.43
N GLN A 182 -0.96 -2.93 13.18
CA GLN A 182 0.27 -3.47 13.78
C GLN A 182 1.21 -4.04 12.72
N PRO A 183 2.52 -4.23 13.03
CA PRO A 183 3.46 -4.88 12.12
C PRO A 183 2.95 -6.26 11.67
N GLY A 184 2.79 -6.42 10.34
CA GLY A 184 2.29 -7.64 9.72
C GLY A 184 0.79 -7.69 9.46
N ASP A 185 0.02 -6.73 9.98
CA ASP A 185 -1.40 -6.60 9.63
C ASP A 185 -1.57 -6.17 8.17
N LEU A 186 -2.58 -6.72 7.51
CA LEU A 186 -2.89 -6.45 6.11
C LEU A 186 -4.30 -5.89 5.98
N VAL A 187 -4.44 -4.81 5.23
CA VAL A 187 -5.72 -4.23 4.81
C VAL A 187 -5.82 -4.32 3.30
N ILE A 188 -6.91 -4.85 2.78
CA ILE A 188 -7.18 -5.02 1.34
C ILE A 188 -8.47 -4.31 1.01
N PHE A 189 -8.47 -3.44 -0.01
CA PHE A 189 -9.69 -2.76 -0.40
C PHE A 189 -9.69 -2.32 -1.87
N ASN A 190 -10.91 -2.11 -2.39
CA ASN A 190 -11.10 -1.47 -3.68
C ASN A 190 -10.93 0.04 -3.51
N GLY A 191 -9.92 0.62 -4.18
CA GLY A 191 -9.56 2.03 -4.07
C GLY A 191 -10.66 3.00 -4.50
N ASP A 192 -11.51 2.59 -5.45
CA ASP A 192 -12.61 3.40 -5.93
C ASP A 192 -13.84 3.40 -4.98
N LYS A 193 -13.86 2.51 -3.98
CA LYS A 193 -15.03 2.30 -3.08
C LYS A 193 -14.78 2.71 -1.64
N LEU A 194 -13.55 2.64 -1.16
CA LEU A 194 -13.25 2.94 0.23
C LEU A 194 -12.93 4.42 0.41
N TRP A 195 -13.80 5.15 1.11
CA TRP A 195 -13.53 6.48 1.63
C TRP A 195 -12.73 6.37 2.91
N HIS A 196 -11.47 6.81 2.89
CA HIS A 196 -10.57 6.57 4.02
C HIS A 196 -9.62 7.73 4.28
N SER A 197 -9.06 7.74 5.49
CA SER A 197 -8.12 8.75 5.96
C SER A 197 -7.12 8.14 6.94
N VAL A 198 -6.06 8.89 7.25
CA VAL A 198 -5.17 8.60 8.37
C VAL A 198 -5.18 9.79 9.31
N THR A 199 -5.56 9.54 10.58
CA THR A 199 -5.65 10.60 11.60
C THR A 199 -4.27 11.14 11.97
N PRO A 200 -4.19 12.38 12.52
CA PRO A 200 -2.91 13.01 12.83
C PRO A 200 -2.08 12.22 13.84
N LEU A 201 -0.78 12.13 13.55
CA LEU A 201 0.23 11.55 14.44
C LEU A 201 0.44 12.45 15.67
N GLY A 202 0.61 11.82 16.83
CA GLY A 202 0.96 12.47 18.09
C GLY A 202 2.44 12.85 18.20
N GLU A 203 2.79 13.55 19.28
CA GLU A 203 4.16 13.91 19.57
C GLU A 203 4.98 12.70 20.03
N GLY A 204 6.19 12.52 19.49
CA GLY A 204 7.07 11.39 19.80
C GLY A 204 6.61 10.04 19.24
N GLU A 205 5.56 10.02 18.44
CA GLU A 205 5.02 8.81 17.80
C GLU A 205 5.67 8.54 16.43
N GLU A 206 5.56 7.30 15.96
CA GLU A 206 6.01 6.88 14.63
C GLU A 206 5.06 5.83 14.07
N ARG A 207 4.66 6.01 12.79
CA ARG A 207 3.93 5.01 12.03
C ARG A 207 4.54 4.91 10.63
N ILE A 208 4.80 3.67 10.16
CA ILE A 208 5.27 3.38 8.81
C ILE A 208 4.39 2.31 8.22
N ALA A 209 3.89 2.55 7.00
CA ALA A 209 3.07 1.61 6.26
C ALA A 209 3.63 1.39 4.85
N LEU A 210 3.53 0.14 4.38
CA LEU A 210 3.72 -0.22 2.99
C LEU A 210 2.36 -0.18 2.29
N THR A 211 2.30 0.43 1.11
CA THR A 211 1.14 0.37 0.23
C THR A 211 1.52 -0.28 -1.09
N MET A 212 0.74 -1.25 -1.52
CA MET A 212 0.92 -2.00 -2.76
C MET A 212 -0.34 -1.90 -3.61
N GLU A 213 -0.17 -1.64 -4.90
CA GLU A 213 -1.28 -1.42 -5.82
C GLU A 213 -1.33 -2.50 -6.89
N TYR A 214 -2.53 -3.03 -7.12
CA TYR A 214 -2.80 -4.01 -8.18
C TYR A 214 -4.00 -3.55 -9.00
N VAL A 215 -4.01 -3.92 -10.28
CA VAL A 215 -5.04 -3.47 -11.24
C VAL A 215 -5.60 -4.63 -12.06
N THR A 216 -6.86 -4.52 -12.46
CA THR A 216 -7.46 -5.51 -13.38
C THR A 216 -7.10 -5.22 -14.84
N ASN A 217 -6.79 -3.97 -15.19
CA ASN A 217 -6.31 -3.57 -16.50
C ASN A 217 -5.33 -2.42 -16.36
N PRO A 218 -4.02 -2.64 -16.62
CA PRO A 218 -2.98 -1.63 -16.44
C PRO A 218 -2.95 -0.57 -17.56
N ASP A 219 -3.81 -0.67 -18.58
CA ASP A 219 -3.87 0.34 -19.63
C ASP A 219 -4.33 1.68 -19.08
N MET A 220 -3.64 2.73 -19.48
CA MET A 220 -4.04 4.13 -19.25
C MET A 220 -4.32 4.83 -20.58
N GLY A 221 -5.40 5.62 -20.61
CA GLY A 221 -5.61 6.55 -21.73
C GLY A 221 -4.48 7.59 -21.79
N THR A 222 -3.99 7.92 -23.00
CA THR A 222 -2.78 8.73 -23.23
C THR A 222 -2.79 10.09 -22.52
N PHE A 223 -3.93 10.75 -22.44
CA PHE A 223 -4.09 12.06 -21.77
C PHE A 223 -4.11 11.94 -20.23
N LYS A 224 -4.75 10.91 -19.69
CA LYS A 224 -4.79 10.65 -18.25
C LYS A 224 -3.39 10.28 -17.72
N ARG A 225 -2.61 9.55 -18.50
CA ARG A 225 -1.24 9.14 -18.17
C ARG A 225 -0.30 10.33 -17.94
N LEU A 226 -0.36 11.35 -18.80
CA LEU A 226 0.51 12.52 -18.67
C LEU A 226 0.14 13.40 -17.47
N TYR A 227 -1.16 13.60 -17.24
CA TYR A 227 -1.67 14.44 -16.18
C TYR A 227 -1.49 13.81 -14.78
N SER A 228 -1.79 12.50 -14.65
CA SER A 228 -1.63 11.74 -13.41
C SER A 228 -0.16 11.64 -12.98
N ASN A 229 0.72 11.20 -13.89
CA ASN A 229 2.14 11.07 -13.57
C ASN A 229 2.77 12.41 -13.14
N LEU A 230 2.35 13.52 -13.70
CA LEU A 230 2.90 14.83 -13.36
C LEU A 230 2.35 15.35 -12.02
N LYS A 231 1.04 15.33 -11.82
CA LYS A 231 0.40 15.88 -10.63
C LYS A 231 0.72 15.08 -9.36
N ASP A 232 0.57 13.77 -9.42
CA ASP A 232 0.73 12.91 -8.25
C ASP A 232 2.20 12.65 -7.95
N SER A 233 3.06 12.48 -8.95
CA SER A 233 4.50 12.35 -8.74
C SER A 233 5.10 13.61 -8.10
N ILE A 234 4.66 14.79 -8.50
CA ILE A 234 5.11 16.05 -7.87
C ILE A 234 4.54 16.18 -6.46
N ALA A 235 3.25 15.90 -6.28
CA ALA A 235 2.58 16.06 -5.00
C ALA A 235 3.07 15.08 -3.93
N TYR A 236 3.40 13.83 -4.31
CA TYR A 236 3.79 12.77 -3.37
C TYR A 236 5.29 12.52 -3.30
N PHE A 237 6.01 12.62 -4.42
CA PHE A 237 7.42 12.20 -4.49
C PHE A 237 8.39 13.31 -4.94
N GLY A 238 7.90 14.52 -5.19
CA GLY A 238 8.69 15.70 -5.53
C GLY A 238 9.22 15.74 -6.97
N LEU A 239 9.66 16.93 -7.39
CA LEU A 239 10.14 17.19 -8.76
C LEU A 239 11.31 16.31 -9.21
N ARG A 240 12.21 15.91 -8.30
CA ARG A 240 13.38 15.07 -8.65
C ARG A 240 12.98 13.70 -9.19
N THR A 241 11.90 13.11 -8.67
CA THR A 241 11.39 11.81 -9.12
C THR A 241 10.79 11.90 -10.53
N VAL A 242 10.11 13.01 -10.83
CA VAL A 242 9.53 13.29 -12.17
C VAL A 242 10.62 13.43 -13.23
N PHE A 243 11.73 14.11 -12.91
CA PHE A 243 12.85 14.27 -13.85
C PHE A 243 13.58 12.96 -14.12
N LYS A 244 13.76 12.08 -13.13
CA LYS A 244 14.32 10.72 -13.38
C LYS A 244 13.47 9.92 -14.37
N GLN A 245 12.14 10.04 -14.33
CA GLN A 245 11.22 9.36 -15.25
C GLN A 245 11.34 9.83 -16.70
N ALA A 246 11.46 11.14 -16.90
CA ALA A 246 11.50 11.72 -18.25
C ALA A 246 12.76 11.33 -19.04
N PHE A 247 13.83 10.93 -18.35
CA PHE A 247 15.15 10.66 -18.93
C PHE A 247 15.62 9.22 -18.85
N THR A 248 14.82 8.30 -18.32
CA THR A 248 15.16 6.87 -18.35
C THR A 248 14.59 6.25 -19.64
N PRO A 249 15.43 5.80 -20.61
CA PRO A 249 14.95 5.15 -21.81
C PRO A 249 14.24 3.85 -21.46
N SER A 250 13.03 3.65 -21.96
CA SER A 250 12.34 2.36 -21.88
C SER A 250 13.15 1.33 -22.66
N ASN A 251 13.90 0.49 -21.99
CA ASN A 251 14.56 -0.65 -22.60
C ASN A 251 13.48 -1.64 -23.02
N ARG A 252 12.93 -1.48 -24.22
CA ARG A 252 12.19 -2.53 -24.91
C ARG A 252 13.19 -3.62 -25.25
N ARG A 253 13.22 -4.67 -24.45
CA ARG A 253 13.76 -5.96 -24.90
C ARG A 253 12.60 -6.78 -25.43
N SER A 254 12.67 -6.97 -26.73
CA SER A 254 11.89 -7.94 -27.53
C SER A 254 12.02 -9.36 -27.01
#